data_03e13e40112797f16214541cf06650bf
#
_entry.id   03e13e40112797f16214541cf06650bf
#
_cell.length_a   1.000
_cell.length_b   1.000
_cell.length_c   1.000
_cell.angle_alpha   90.00
_cell.angle_beta   90.00
_cell.angle_gamma   90.00
#
_symmetry.space_group_name_H-M   'P 1'
#
loop_
_entity.id
_entity.type
_entity.pdbx_description
1 polymer ?
#
loop_
_entity_poly.entity_id
_entity_poly.type
_entity_poly.pdbx_seq_one_letter_code
_entity_poly.pdbx_strand_id
1 'polypeptide(L)'
;MAEKINAAIIDQKDTVVVAIEKINAGETVTWRDCFGNEQHIVAKTDVPIFHKIAITDMPKGSEVVKYGEHIGLAACDIHVGEHVHVHNVQNHREQL
;
A
#
# COMPACT_ATOMS: atom_id res chain seq x y z
N MET A 1 3.43 -19.39 -15.49
CA MET A 1 2.14 -18.71 -15.65
C MET A 1 2.17 -17.40 -14.89
N ALA A 2 1.77 -16.31 -15.52
CA ALA A 2 1.79 -15.01 -14.86
C ALA A 2 0.72 -14.97 -13.78
N GLU A 3 1.05 -14.38 -12.63
CA GLU A 3 0.08 -14.21 -11.57
C GLU A 3 -0.90 -13.10 -11.95
N LYS A 4 -2.11 -13.20 -11.41
CA LYS A 4 -3.14 -12.21 -11.65
C LYS A 4 -2.77 -10.90 -10.96
N ILE A 5 -2.86 -9.80 -11.69
CA ILE A 5 -2.67 -8.46 -11.12
C ILE A 5 -3.89 -8.16 -10.25
N ASN A 6 -3.68 -7.88 -8.97
CA ASN A 6 -4.74 -7.59 -8.01
C ASN A 6 -4.54 -6.30 -7.24
N ALA A 7 -3.52 -5.52 -7.63
CA ALA A 7 -3.24 -4.23 -7.02
C ALA A 7 -2.70 -3.28 -8.08
N ALA A 8 -2.77 -1.99 -7.81
CA ALA A 8 -2.31 -0.96 -8.73
C ALA A 8 -1.42 0.05 -8.02
N ILE A 9 -0.35 0.45 -8.69
CA ILE A 9 0.51 1.55 -8.28
C ILE A 9 0.43 2.63 -9.36
N ILE A 10 0.46 3.88 -8.98
CA ILE A 10 0.35 4.99 -9.92
C ILE A 10 1.70 5.68 -10.12
N ASP A 11 2.47 5.85 -9.07
CA ASP A 11 3.74 6.58 -9.12
C ASP A 11 4.83 5.74 -8.46
N GLN A 12 6.05 5.79 -9.03
CA GLN A 12 7.16 5.03 -8.46
C GLN A 12 7.54 5.46 -7.05
N LYS A 13 7.10 6.63 -6.60
CA LYS A 13 7.34 7.12 -5.25
C LYS A 13 6.33 6.60 -4.24
N ASP A 14 5.29 5.92 -4.70
CA ASP A 14 4.25 5.41 -3.82
C ASP A 14 4.82 4.40 -2.84
N THR A 15 4.43 4.53 -1.57
CA THR A 15 4.79 3.57 -0.52
C THR A 15 3.68 2.55 -0.31
N VAL A 16 2.58 2.70 -1.02
CA VAL A 16 1.42 1.81 -0.96
C VAL A 16 0.94 1.51 -2.37
N VAL A 17 0.24 0.39 -2.52
CA VAL A 17 -0.54 0.07 -3.72
C VAL A 17 -2.00 -0.04 -3.30
N VAL A 18 -2.91 0.09 -4.26
CA VAL A 18 -4.35 0.00 -4.01
C VAL A 18 -4.84 -1.36 -4.47
N ALA A 19 -5.53 -2.08 -3.59
CA ALA A 19 -6.14 -3.36 -3.94
C ALA A 19 -7.30 -3.13 -4.91
N ILE A 20 -7.27 -3.81 -6.07
CA ILE A 20 -8.34 -3.68 -7.05
C ILE A 20 -9.36 -4.82 -6.92
N GLU A 21 -9.14 -5.71 -5.94
CA GLU A 21 -10.08 -6.72 -5.50
C GLU A 21 -9.76 -7.05 -4.04
N LYS A 22 -10.65 -7.74 -3.36
CA LYS A 22 -10.38 -8.15 -1.97
C LYS A 22 -9.16 -9.08 -1.94
N ILE A 23 -8.25 -8.81 -1.01
CA ILE A 23 -7.06 -9.65 -0.80
C ILE A 23 -7.11 -10.17 0.63
N ASN A 24 -6.96 -11.49 0.79
CA ASN A 24 -6.95 -12.10 2.11
C ASN A 24 -5.52 -12.24 2.63
N ALA A 25 -5.36 -12.25 3.94
CA ALA A 25 -4.05 -12.49 4.57
C ALA A 25 -3.45 -13.79 4.01
N GLY A 26 -2.17 -13.74 3.67
CA GLY A 26 -1.46 -14.86 3.09
C GLY A 26 -1.52 -14.95 1.57
N GLU A 27 -2.38 -14.17 0.93
CA GLU A 27 -2.43 -14.12 -0.53
C GLU A 27 -1.32 -13.25 -1.10
N THR A 28 -0.91 -13.56 -2.33
CA THR A 28 0.10 -12.76 -3.02
C THR A 28 -0.54 -11.49 -3.58
N VAL A 29 0.09 -10.36 -3.29
CA VAL A 29 -0.27 -9.05 -3.87
C VAL A 29 0.63 -8.84 -5.08
N THR A 30 0.05 -8.67 -6.25
CA THR A 30 0.79 -8.52 -7.50
C THR A 30 0.39 -7.23 -8.19
N TRP A 31 1.39 -6.43 -8.54
CA TRP A 31 1.15 -5.21 -9.32
C TRP A 31 2.26 -5.04 -10.35
N ARG A 32 2.00 -4.20 -11.34
CA ARG A 32 3.01 -3.83 -12.33
C ARG A 32 3.52 -2.44 -11.99
N ASP A 33 4.83 -2.32 -11.82
CA ASP A 33 5.41 -1.02 -11.46
C ASP A 33 5.45 -0.08 -12.66
N CYS A 34 5.93 1.14 -12.44
CA CYS A 34 5.97 2.18 -13.46
C CYS A 34 6.94 1.87 -14.61
N PHE A 35 7.80 0.89 -14.43
CA PHE A 35 8.75 0.44 -15.44
C PHE A 35 8.27 -0.79 -16.19
N GLY A 36 7.05 -1.26 -15.90
CA GLY A 36 6.48 -2.43 -16.54
C GLY A 36 6.85 -3.76 -15.92
N ASN A 37 7.56 -3.76 -14.80
CA ASN A 37 7.97 -4.99 -14.12
C ASN A 37 6.89 -5.43 -13.13
N GLU A 38 6.68 -6.74 -13.06
CA GLU A 38 5.75 -7.33 -12.10
C GLU A 38 6.41 -7.43 -10.73
N GLN A 39 5.72 -6.98 -9.71
CA GLN A 39 6.19 -7.02 -8.33
C GLN A 39 5.23 -7.84 -7.49
N HIS A 40 5.75 -8.49 -6.45
CA HIS A 40 4.98 -9.37 -5.58
C HIS A 40 5.34 -9.16 -4.12
N ILE A 41 4.34 -9.16 -3.27
CA ILE A 41 4.51 -9.26 -1.82
C ILE A 41 3.40 -10.16 -1.28
N VAL A 42 3.53 -10.59 -0.03
CA VAL A 42 2.48 -11.39 0.63
C VAL A 42 1.71 -10.47 1.57
N ALA A 43 0.39 -10.49 1.45
CA ALA A 43 -0.47 -9.72 2.35
C ALA A 43 -0.39 -10.32 3.75
N LYS A 44 -0.13 -9.46 4.75
CA LYS A 44 -0.07 -9.90 6.16
C LYS A 44 -1.42 -9.84 6.82
N THR A 45 -2.33 -9.03 6.29
CA THR A 45 -3.66 -8.84 6.81
C THR A 45 -4.66 -8.84 5.66
N ASP A 46 -5.94 -9.01 5.97
CA ASP A 46 -6.98 -8.87 4.96
C ASP A 46 -7.06 -7.42 4.52
N VAL A 47 -7.24 -7.22 3.21
CA VAL A 47 -7.34 -5.88 2.64
C VAL A 47 -8.62 -5.80 1.80
N PRO A 48 -9.57 -4.96 2.20
CA PRO A 48 -10.78 -4.76 1.39
C PRO A 48 -10.45 -4.13 0.05
N ILE A 49 -11.35 -4.34 -0.92
CA ILE A 49 -11.21 -3.72 -2.24
C ILE A 49 -11.06 -2.19 -2.11
N PHE A 50 -10.17 -1.62 -2.90
CA PHE A 50 -9.84 -0.19 -2.95
C PHE A 50 -9.13 0.36 -1.72
N HIS A 51 -8.77 -0.49 -0.76
CA HIS A 51 -7.92 -0.08 0.34
C HIS A 51 -6.44 -0.23 -0.04
N LYS A 52 -5.57 0.37 0.74
CA LYS A 52 -4.14 0.44 0.46
C LYS A 52 -3.38 -0.67 1.18
N ILE A 53 -2.29 -1.09 0.58
CA ILE A 53 -1.37 -2.10 1.14
C ILE A 53 0.02 -1.51 1.12
N ALA A 54 0.75 -1.62 2.23
CA ALA A 54 2.14 -1.16 2.30
C ALA A 54 3.05 -2.03 1.43
N ILE A 55 3.86 -1.41 0.59
CA ILE A 55 4.86 -2.09 -0.23
C ILE A 55 6.29 -1.82 0.24
N THR A 56 6.42 -1.04 1.30
CA THR A 56 7.69 -0.79 1.98
C THR A 56 7.40 -0.61 3.46
N ASP A 57 8.40 -0.85 4.29
CA ASP A 57 8.25 -0.61 5.72
C ASP A 57 8.19 0.89 5.97
N MET A 58 7.23 1.31 6.78
CA MET A 58 7.03 2.70 7.12
C MET A 58 7.05 2.83 8.65
N PRO A 59 8.18 3.28 9.23
CA PRO A 59 8.22 3.54 10.67
C PRO A 59 7.23 4.63 11.06
N LYS A 60 6.80 4.62 12.31
CA LYS A 60 5.92 5.66 12.84
C LYS A 60 6.47 7.04 12.53
N GLY A 61 5.63 7.91 12.00
CA GLY A 61 6.00 9.25 11.61
C GLY A 61 6.49 9.40 10.18
N SER A 62 6.67 8.29 9.45
CA SER A 62 7.07 8.31 8.04
C SER A 62 5.95 8.84 7.17
N GLU A 63 6.31 9.45 6.04
CA GLU A 63 5.33 9.89 5.06
C GLU A 63 4.71 8.70 4.35
N VAL A 64 3.39 8.74 4.20
CA VAL A 64 2.66 7.78 3.37
C VAL A 64 2.41 8.45 2.02
N VAL A 65 2.86 7.82 0.94
CA VAL A 65 2.79 8.39 -0.41
C VAL A 65 1.88 7.54 -1.28
N LYS A 66 0.90 8.18 -1.90
CA LYS A 66 -0.03 7.57 -2.83
C LYS A 66 -0.20 8.49 -4.03
N TYR A 67 -0.09 7.96 -5.23
CA TYR A 67 -0.17 8.73 -6.48
C TYR A 67 0.89 9.84 -6.53
N GLY A 68 2.06 9.59 -5.94
CA GLY A 68 3.14 10.57 -5.87
C GLY A 68 2.91 11.66 -4.85
N GLU A 69 1.81 11.64 -4.11
CA GLU A 69 1.47 12.66 -3.14
C GLU A 69 1.54 12.17 -1.70
N HIS A 70 1.98 13.03 -0.82
CA HIS A 70 2.00 12.80 0.60
C HIS A 70 0.55 12.87 1.13
N ILE A 71 0.03 11.74 1.58
CA ILE A 71 -1.36 11.66 2.06
C ILE A 71 -1.48 11.65 3.58
N GLY A 72 -0.39 11.52 4.29
CA GLY A 72 -0.40 11.52 5.75
C GLY A 72 0.88 10.95 6.32
N LEU A 73 0.89 10.72 7.62
CA LEU A 73 2.01 10.12 8.33
C LEU A 73 1.58 8.79 8.92
N ALA A 74 2.50 7.84 8.97
CA ALA A 74 2.24 6.57 9.63
C ALA A 74 2.01 6.82 11.12
N ALA A 75 0.84 6.41 11.64
CA ALA A 75 0.50 6.59 13.04
C ALA A 75 1.19 5.57 13.95
N CYS A 76 1.72 4.52 13.35
CA CYS A 76 2.49 3.47 14.03
C CYS A 76 3.42 2.86 12.99
N ASP A 77 4.27 1.93 13.41
CA ASP A 77 5.10 1.20 12.45
C ASP A 77 4.19 0.36 11.54
N ILE A 78 4.39 0.49 10.24
CA ILE A 78 3.64 -0.27 9.23
C ILE A 78 4.65 -1.11 8.46
N HIS A 79 4.38 -2.40 8.35
CA HIS A 79 5.28 -3.32 7.65
C HIS A 79 4.73 -3.70 6.28
N VAL A 80 5.63 -4.10 5.38
CA VAL A 80 5.26 -4.56 4.03
C VAL A 80 4.16 -5.63 4.13
N GLY A 81 3.11 -5.45 3.34
CA GLY A 81 1.98 -6.38 3.29
C GLY A 81 0.84 -6.03 4.23
N GLU A 82 1.02 -5.03 5.09
CA GLU A 82 -0.05 -4.62 6.00
C GLU A 82 -1.05 -3.69 5.34
N HIS A 83 -2.29 -3.80 5.78
CA HIS A 83 -3.39 -2.93 5.36
C HIS A 83 -3.13 -1.50 5.85
N VAL A 84 -3.22 -0.53 4.95
CA VAL A 84 -3.01 0.89 5.24
C VAL A 84 -4.32 1.63 5.01
N HIS A 85 -4.85 2.23 6.07
CA HIS A 85 -6.11 2.98 5.99
C HIS A 85 -6.15 3.98 7.14
N VAL A 86 -7.30 4.55 7.42
CA VAL A 86 -7.45 5.58 8.45
C VAL A 86 -7.01 5.13 9.84
N HIS A 87 -6.98 3.83 10.11
CA HIS A 87 -6.59 3.30 11.42
C HIS A 87 -5.09 3.46 11.70
N ASN A 88 -4.25 3.53 10.66
CA ASN A 88 -2.79 3.61 10.83
C ASN A 88 -2.14 4.74 10.02
N VAL A 89 -2.93 5.63 9.47
CA VAL A 89 -2.44 6.84 8.77
C VAL A 89 -3.06 8.05 9.41
N GLN A 90 -2.20 8.96 9.88
CA GLN A 90 -2.63 10.21 10.46
C GLN A 90 -2.74 11.25 9.36
N ASN A 91 -3.89 11.90 9.25
CA ASN A 91 -4.08 12.91 8.21
C ASN A 91 -3.34 14.18 8.59
N HIS A 92 -2.25 14.44 7.91
CA HIS A 92 -1.37 15.56 8.18
C HIS A 92 -2.02 16.91 7.88
N ARG A 93 -2.93 16.95 6.91
CA ARG A 93 -3.55 18.21 6.48
C ARG A 93 -4.53 18.77 7.49
N GLU A 94 -5.13 17.92 8.29
CA GLU A 94 -6.10 18.35 9.28
C GLU A 94 -5.50 19.09 10.47
N GLN A 95 -4.18 19.13 10.53
CA GLN A 95 -3.48 19.79 11.62
C GLN A 95 -3.13 21.25 11.32
N LEU A 96 -3.52 21.71 10.17
CA LEU A 96 -3.23 23.08 9.75
C LEU A 96 -4.20 24.10 10.35
#